data_64fc143ab35635fb98fedee789ec41da
#
_entry.id   64fc143ab35635fb98fedee789ec41da
#
_cell.length_a   1.000
_cell.length_b   1.000
_cell.length_c   1.000
_cell.angle_alpha   90.00
_cell.angle_beta   90.00
_cell.angle_gamma   90.00
#
_symmetry.space_group_name_H-M   'P 1'
#
loop_
_entity.id
_entity.type
_entity.pdbx_description
1 polymer ?
#
loop_
_entity_poly.entity_id
_entity_poly.type
_entity_poly.pdbx_seq_one_letter_code
_entity_poly.pdbx_strand_id
1 'polypeptide(L)'
;MQLLMCGHNEESFYLEYSRINQFFLHIVNMNDTFGPGSNLQKRLINDQEKLKATVESLKMLGMKVVLTQGVYDLIHEGHAAYLEKARSYGDILIVAVDSDELTKIRKGPKRPIVPQAERVNMLLHLRHVDLVTIKEAQHGLGDIIALVKPDVMVFSSSTTDVTPDEAKGYEQYCGKIEILPPQGTTSTTARVRNLTIEGAETLAKEVSELITKFLDQIKAS
;
A
#
# COMPACT_ATOMS: atom_id res chain seq x y z
N MET A 1 1.99 -22.83 -50.45
CA MET A 1 0.96 -22.07 -49.73
C MET A 1 1.48 -20.66 -49.59
N GLN A 2 1.17 -19.81 -50.59
CA GLN A 2 1.59 -18.40 -50.64
C GLN A 2 0.67 -17.60 -49.71
N LEU A 3 1.20 -17.11 -48.59
CA LEU A 3 0.55 -16.14 -47.77
C LEU A 3 0.78 -14.76 -48.34
N LEU A 4 -0.31 -14.07 -48.63
CA LEU A 4 -0.39 -12.69 -49.06
C LEU A 4 0.39 -11.78 -48.10
N MET A 5 1.52 -11.26 -48.57
CA MET A 5 2.28 -10.17 -47.98
C MET A 5 1.57 -8.86 -48.33
N CYS A 6 0.70 -8.35 -47.48
CA CYS A 6 0.12 -7.03 -47.60
C CYS A 6 0.91 -6.08 -46.70
N GLY A 7 1.77 -5.29 -47.30
CA GLY A 7 2.20 -3.92 -46.94
C GLY A 7 2.54 -3.54 -45.53
N HIS A 8 3.08 -4.41 -44.67
CA HIS A 8 3.63 -4.01 -43.37
C HIS A 8 5.14 -3.95 -43.42
N ASN A 9 5.70 -2.82 -43.07
CA ASN A 9 7.13 -2.55 -43.00
C ASN A 9 7.81 -3.58 -42.08
N GLU A 10 8.93 -4.20 -42.48
CA GLU A 10 9.65 -5.18 -41.68
C GLU A 10 9.97 -4.68 -40.26
N GLU A 11 10.27 -3.41 -40.11
CA GLU A 11 10.47 -2.78 -38.75
C GLU A 11 9.22 -2.86 -37.86
N SER A 12 8.03 -2.72 -38.43
CA SER A 12 6.76 -2.86 -37.69
C SER A 12 6.56 -4.28 -37.21
N PHE A 13 6.89 -5.27 -38.01
CA PHE A 13 6.80 -6.69 -37.67
C PHE A 13 7.81 -7.09 -36.57
N TYR A 14 9.05 -6.59 -36.64
CA TYR A 14 10.07 -6.83 -35.62
C TYR A 14 9.71 -6.15 -34.28
N LEU A 15 9.13 -4.98 -34.30
CA LEU A 15 8.66 -4.27 -33.12
C LEU A 15 7.48 -5.00 -32.46
N GLU A 16 6.56 -5.52 -33.25
CA GLU A 16 5.40 -6.27 -32.78
C GLU A 16 5.82 -7.64 -32.21
N TYR A 17 6.74 -8.34 -32.89
CA TYR A 17 7.32 -9.61 -32.42
C TYR A 17 8.14 -9.41 -31.13
N SER A 18 8.89 -8.33 -31.02
CA SER A 18 9.63 -7.97 -29.81
C SER A 18 8.68 -7.67 -28.64
N ARG A 19 7.58 -6.94 -28.88
CA ARG A 19 6.53 -6.69 -27.89
C ARG A 19 5.84 -7.97 -27.44
N ILE A 20 5.51 -8.86 -28.38
CA ILE A 20 4.89 -10.16 -28.07
C ILE A 20 5.84 -11.03 -27.25
N ASN A 21 7.13 -11.07 -27.57
CA ASN A 21 8.12 -11.82 -26.80
C ASN A 21 8.35 -11.23 -25.40
N GLN A 22 8.42 -9.92 -25.26
CA GLN A 22 8.47 -9.27 -23.95
C GLN A 22 7.20 -9.55 -23.14
N PHE A 23 6.05 -9.56 -23.78
CA PHE A 23 4.77 -9.91 -23.19
C PHE A 23 4.73 -11.36 -22.71
N PHE A 24 5.18 -12.33 -23.53
CA PHE A 24 5.28 -13.74 -23.14
C PHE A 24 6.26 -13.96 -21.98
N LEU A 25 7.43 -13.33 -22.02
CA LEU A 25 8.40 -13.38 -20.92
C LEU A 25 7.82 -12.78 -19.63
N HIS A 26 6.98 -11.74 -19.74
CA HIS A 26 6.34 -11.13 -18.59
C HIS A 26 5.22 -12.02 -18.02
N ILE A 27 4.40 -12.66 -18.86
CA ILE A 27 3.37 -13.63 -18.44
C ILE A 27 4.01 -14.84 -17.74
N VAL A 28 5.10 -15.38 -18.24
CA VAL A 28 5.83 -16.50 -17.60
C VAL A 28 6.34 -16.08 -16.21
N ASN A 29 6.82 -14.83 -16.05
CA ASN A 29 7.19 -14.29 -14.75
C ASN A 29 5.97 -14.02 -13.82
N MET A 30 4.80 -13.76 -14.37
CA MET A 30 3.57 -13.55 -13.57
C MET A 30 3.08 -14.82 -12.90
N ASN A 31 3.23 -16.00 -13.52
CA ASN A 31 2.88 -17.27 -12.88
C ASN A 31 3.64 -17.51 -11.57
N ASP A 32 4.87 -17.02 -11.47
CA ASP A 32 5.66 -17.04 -10.24
C ASP A 32 5.18 -16.02 -9.18
N THR A 33 4.50 -14.96 -9.61
CA THR A 33 4.03 -13.89 -8.72
C THR A 33 2.67 -14.23 -8.11
N PHE A 34 1.76 -14.83 -8.88
CA PHE A 34 0.36 -15.09 -8.47
C PHE A 34 0.04 -16.58 -8.27
N GLY A 35 0.97 -17.48 -8.57
CA GLY A 35 0.79 -18.93 -8.44
C GLY A 35 0.81 -19.43 -6.98
N PRO A 36 0.46 -20.70 -6.75
CA PRO A 36 0.37 -21.29 -5.41
C PRO A 36 1.68 -21.30 -4.61
N GLY A 37 2.82 -21.10 -5.26
CA GLY A 37 4.14 -20.93 -4.64
C GLY A 37 4.67 -19.50 -4.71
N SER A 38 3.78 -18.49 -4.76
CA SER A 38 4.17 -17.10 -4.97
C SER A 38 5.22 -16.64 -3.95
N ASN A 39 6.41 -16.30 -4.42
CA ASN A 39 7.43 -15.68 -3.61
C ASN A 39 6.97 -14.26 -3.24
N LEU A 40 6.84 -14.00 -1.94
CA LEU A 40 6.42 -12.69 -1.42
C LEU A 40 7.26 -11.54 -1.99
N GLN A 41 8.58 -11.75 -2.13
CA GLN A 41 9.50 -10.76 -2.68
C GLN A 41 9.20 -10.39 -4.14
N LYS A 42 8.61 -11.29 -4.92
CA LYS A 42 8.22 -11.00 -6.33
C LYS A 42 6.99 -10.10 -6.42
N ARG A 43 6.19 -10.03 -5.35
CA ARG A 43 5.03 -9.14 -5.24
C ARG A 43 5.38 -7.74 -4.74
N LEU A 44 6.62 -7.53 -4.28
CA LEU A 44 7.17 -6.20 -4.00
C LEU A 44 7.84 -5.66 -5.26
N ILE A 45 7.29 -4.61 -5.85
CA ILE A 45 7.80 -3.99 -7.07
C ILE A 45 8.08 -2.51 -6.79
N ASN A 46 9.33 -2.19 -6.48
CA ASN A 46 9.78 -0.81 -6.20
C ASN A 46 10.32 -0.09 -7.44
N ASP A 47 10.75 -0.85 -8.45
CA ASP A 47 11.17 -0.30 -9.73
C ASP A 47 9.95 0.21 -10.49
N GLN A 48 9.93 1.51 -10.83
CA GLN A 48 8.80 2.18 -11.45
C GLN A 48 8.52 1.66 -12.88
N GLU A 49 9.58 1.42 -13.67
CA GLU A 49 9.42 0.90 -15.03
C GLU A 49 8.86 -0.53 -15.01
N LYS A 50 9.35 -1.35 -14.08
CA LYS A 50 8.83 -2.70 -13.87
C LYS A 50 7.38 -2.67 -13.37
N LEU A 51 7.03 -1.75 -12.46
CA LEU A 51 5.66 -1.59 -11.98
C LEU A 51 4.73 -1.21 -13.13
N LYS A 52 5.11 -0.22 -13.93
CA LYS A 52 4.36 0.23 -15.11
C LYS A 52 4.17 -0.92 -16.11
N ALA A 53 5.23 -1.61 -16.50
CA ALA A 53 5.15 -2.75 -17.43
C ALA A 53 4.26 -3.88 -16.89
N THR A 54 4.32 -4.16 -15.57
CA THR A 54 3.45 -5.15 -14.92
C THR A 54 1.99 -4.74 -15.02
N VAL A 55 1.66 -3.49 -14.71
CA VAL A 55 0.29 -2.97 -14.79
C VAL A 55 -0.24 -2.99 -16.22
N GLU A 56 0.55 -2.57 -17.19
CA GLU A 56 0.18 -2.60 -18.61
C GLU A 56 -0.12 -4.04 -19.05
N SER A 57 0.71 -5.01 -18.64
CA SER A 57 0.48 -6.43 -18.95
C SER A 57 -0.81 -6.97 -18.33
N LEU A 58 -1.09 -6.62 -17.06
CA LEU A 58 -2.34 -6.99 -16.39
C LEU A 58 -3.57 -6.44 -17.12
N LYS A 59 -3.52 -5.18 -17.52
CA LYS A 59 -4.61 -4.54 -18.30
C LYS A 59 -4.79 -5.15 -19.68
N MET A 60 -3.70 -5.50 -20.37
CA MET A 60 -3.77 -6.22 -21.66
C MET A 60 -4.44 -7.59 -21.51
N LEU A 61 -4.33 -8.23 -20.35
CA LEU A 61 -5.05 -9.48 -20.01
C LEU A 61 -6.52 -9.24 -19.62
N GLY A 62 -7.00 -7.98 -19.66
CA GLY A 62 -8.36 -7.62 -19.29
C GLY A 62 -8.58 -7.51 -17.77
N MET A 63 -7.52 -7.54 -16.98
CA MET A 63 -7.64 -7.43 -15.52
C MET A 63 -7.85 -5.98 -15.08
N LYS A 64 -8.80 -5.78 -14.19
CA LYS A 64 -9.11 -4.49 -13.59
C LYS A 64 -8.20 -4.22 -12.40
N VAL A 65 -7.39 -3.16 -12.49
CA VAL A 65 -6.37 -2.79 -11.51
C VAL A 65 -6.93 -1.78 -10.52
N VAL A 66 -6.83 -2.09 -9.24
CA VAL A 66 -7.17 -1.22 -8.12
C VAL A 66 -5.88 -0.75 -7.45
N LEU A 67 -5.81 0.53 -7.10
CA LEU A 67 -4.70 1.12 -6.35
C LEU A 67 -5.23 1.73 -5.05
N THR A 68 -4.51 1.52 -3.98
CA THR A 68 -4.65 2.29 -2.73
C THR A 68 -3.28 2.67 -2.20
N GLN A 69 -3.22 3.71 -1.36
CA GLN A 69 -1.96 4.17 -0.77
C GLN A 69 -2.14 4.54 0.71
N GLY A 70 -1.08 4.39 1.49
CA GLY A 70 -1.10 4.72 2.90
C GLY A 70 0.12 4.25 3.69
N VAL A 71 0.16 4.59 4.97
CA VAL A 71 1.27 4.23 5.86
C VAL A 71 1.18 2.78 6.32
N TYR A 72 0.00 2.29 6.67
CA TYR A 72 -0.25 0.94 7.22
C TYR A 72 0.59 0.63 8.47
N ASP A 73 0.73 1.62 9.35
CA ASP A 73 1.43 1.49 10.62
C ASP A 73 0.57 0.70 11.63
N LEU A 74 1.16 -0.28 12.35
CA LEU A 74 0.45 -1.17 13.26
C LEU A 74 -0.82 -1.75 12.62
N ILE A 75 -0.66 -2.59 11.61
CA ILE A 75 -1.76 -3.22 10.87
C ILE A 75 -2.76 -3.88 11.85
N HIS A 76 -4.04 -3.61 11.64
CA HIS A 76 -5.15 -4.13 12.44
C HIS A 76 -6.33 -4.52 11.54
N GLU A 77 -7.37 -5.10 12.14
CA GLU A 77 -8.58 -5.56 11.43
C GLU A 77 -9.17 -4.51 10.48
N GLY A 78 -9.23 -3.24 10.89
CA GLY A 78 -9.74 -2.16 10.04
C GLY A 78 -8.93 -1.96 8.76
N HIS A 79 -7.61 -2.16 8.79
CA HIS A 79 -6.79 -2.14 7.59
C HIS A 79 -7.06 -3.38 6.71
N ALA A 80 -7.21 -4.56 7.31
CA ALA A 80 -7.49 -5.78 6.57
C ALA A 80 -8.86 -5.69 5.86
N ALA A 81 -9.90 -5.28 6.56
CA ALA A 81 -11.24 -5.09 6.00
C ALA A 81 -11.28 -3.99 4.91
N TYR A 82 -10.51 -2.90 5.12
CA TYR A 82 -10.36 -1.86 4.10
C TYR A 82 -9.72 -2.39 2.82
N LEU A 83 -8.64 -3.18 2.94
CA LEU A 83 -7.95 -3.77 1.79
C LEU A 83 -8.81 -4.84 1.10
N GLU A 84 -9.56 -5.65 1.85
CA GLU A 84 -10.55 -6.57 1.30
C GLU A 84 -11.61 -5.83 0.49
N LYS A 85 -12.17 -4.75 1.05
CA LYS A 85 -13.15 -3.93 0.35
C LYS A 85 -12.55 -3.27 -0.89
N ALA A 86 -11.34 -2.71 -0.79
CA ALA A 86 -10.63 -2.15 -1.94
C ALA A 86 -10.43 -3.19 -3.05
N ARG A 87 -9.98 -4.40 -2.70
CA ARG A 87 -9.80 -5.51 -3.65
C ARG A 87 -11.09 -5.90 -4.38
N SER A 88 -12.24 -5.76 -3.75
CA SER A 88 -13.55 -6.08 -4.36
C SER A 88 -13.96 -5.18 -5.53
N TYR A 89 -13.24 -4.08 -5.78
CA TYR A 89 -13.49 -3.19 -6.91
C TYR A 89 -12.78 -3.60 -8.21
N GLY A 90 -11.91 -4.62 -8.17
CA GLY A 90 -11.21 -5.11 -9.35
C GLY A 90 -10.57 -6.48 -9.14
N ASP A 91 -9.70 -6.87 -10.07
CA ASP A 91 -9.07 -8.19 -10.11
C ASP A 91 -7.69 -8.21 -9.45
N ILE A 92 -7.03 -7.05 -9.35
CA ILE A 92 -5.68 -6.89 -8.78
C ILE A 92 -5.69 -5.67 -7.87
N LEU A 93 -5.25 -5.84 -6.63
CA LEU A 93 -5.02 -4.74 -5.69
C LEU A 93 -3.52 -4.45 -5.54
N ILE A 94 -3.14 -3.25 -5.91
CA ILE A 94 -1.81 -2.69 -5.67
C ILE A 94 -1.88 -1.78 -4.45
N VAL A 95 -0.96 -1.97 -3.51
CA VAL A 95 -0.84 -1.13 -2.32
C VAL A 95 0.45 -0.34 -2.39
N ALA A 96 0.37 0.99 -2.47
CA ALA A 96 1.52 1.88 -2.36
C ALA A 96 1.72 2.27 -0.88
N VAL A 97 2.84 1.83 -0.31
CA VAL A 97 3.17 2.06 1.10
C VAL A 97 4.05 3.29 1.23
N ASP A 98 3.68 4.23 2.07
CA ASP A 98 4.53 5.39 2.37
C ASP A 98 5.85 4.91 3.02
N SER A 99 7.00 5.38 2.52
CA SER A 99 8.31 5.13 3.13
C SER A 99 8.37 5.66 4.56
N ASP A 100 9.36 5.23 5.33
CA ASP A 100 9.56 5.74 6.70
C ASP A 100 9.84 7.23 6.69
N GLU A 101 10.60 7.71 5.69
CA GLU A 101 10.92 9.13 5.53
C GLU A 101 9.66 9.95 5.20
N LEU A 102 8.88 9.52 4.20
CA LEU A 102 7.63 10.17 3.84
C LEU A 102 6.66 10.21 5.03
N THR A 103 6.58 9.12 5.78
CA THR A 103 5.73 9.02 6.96
C THR A 103 6.16 10.01 8.06
N LYS A 104 7.47 10.17 8.30
CA LYS A 104 7.97 11.17 9.25
C LYS A 104 7.64 12.60 8.84
N ILE A 105 7.77 12.91 7.55
CA ILE A 105 7.41 14.23 7.01
C ILE A 105 5.92 14.52 7.24
N ARG A 106 5.05 13.54 6.97
CA ARG A 106 3.59 13.73 7.00
C ARG A 106 2.96 13.62 8.39
N LYS A 107 3.49 12.74 9.26
CA LYS A 107 2.89 12.39 10.56
C LYS A 107 3.77 12.72 11.76
N GLY A 108 4.93 13.31 11.53
CA GLY A 108 5.87 13.73 12.56
C GLY A 108 6.96 12.68 12.87
N PRO A 109 8.04 13.11 13.58
CA PRO A 109 9.28 12.35 13.72
C PRO A 109 9.15 11.05 14.53
N LYS A 110 8.05 10.88 15.28
CA LYS A 110 7.77 9.66 16.07
C LYS A 110 7.00 8.60 15.27
N ARG A 111 6.81 8.81 13.97
CA ARG A 111 6.10 7.90 13.06
C ARG A 111 6.99 7.54 11.87
N PRO A 112 6.83 6.34 11.29
CA PRO A 112 5.96 5.25 11.75
C PRO A 112 6.53 4.57 13.01
N ILE A 113 5.70 3.76 13.72
CA ILE A 113 6.13 2.92 14.84
C ILE A 113 6.78 1.65 14.29
N VAL A 114 6.16 1.07 13.26
CA VAL A 114 6.64 -0.16 12.60
C VAL A 114 7.48 0.23 11.39
N PRO A 115 8.74 -0.27 11.30
CA PRO A 115 9.62 0.01 10.16
C PRO A 115 9.01 -0.41 8.82
N GLN A 116 9.35 0.31 7.75
CA GLN A 116 8.85 0.08 6.40
C GLN A 116 8.95 -1.38 5.95
N ALA A 117 10.08 -2.05 6.21
CA ALA A 117 10.28 -3.44 5.80
C ALA A 117 9.26 -4.39 6.44
N GLU A 118 8.93 -4.21 7.71
CA GLU A 118 7.93 -5.01 8.41
C GLU A 118 6.51 -4.69 7.91
N ARG A 119 6.18 -3.41 7.67
CA ARG A 119 4.88 -2.99 7.14
C ARG A 119 4.63 -3.58 5.75
N VAL A 120 5.64 -3.56 4.89
CA VAL A 120 5.60 -4.18 3.56
C VAL A 120 5.41 -5.69 3.67
N ASN A 121 6.19 -6.37 4.51
CA ASN A 121 6.07 -7.81 4.72
C ASN A 121 4.67 -8.19 5.24
N MET A 122 4.13 -7.47 6.20
CA MET A 122 2.77 -7.71 6.69
C MET A 122 1.73 -7.58 5.60
N LEU A 123 1.81 -6.56 4.75
CA LEU A 123 0.90 -6.39 3.62
C LEU A 123 1.00 -7.53 2.60
N LEU A 124 2.22 -7.99 2.31
CA LEU A 124 2.44 -9.12 1.39
C LEU A 124 1.85 -10.44 1.93
N HIS A 125 1.67 -10.58 3.23
CA HIS A 125 1.00 -11.73 3.84
C HIS A 125 -0.54 -11.62 3.85
N LEU A 126 -1.10 -10.43 3.59
CA LEU A 126 -2.55 -10.27 3.52
C LEU A 126 -3.10 -10.83 2.21
N ARG A 127 -4.16 -11.64 2.34
CA ARG A 127 -4.77 -12.36 1.22
C ARG A 127 -5.26 -11.46 0.08
N HIS A 128 -5.75 -10.27 0.43
CA HIS A 128 -6.39 -9.35 -0.52
C HIS A 128 -5.42 -8.35 -1.15
N VAL A 129 -4.11 -8.46 -0.85
CA VAL A 129 -3.06 -7.63 -1.45
C VAL A 129 -2.34 -8.44 -2.51
N ASP A 130 -2.36 -8.02 -3.75
CA ASP A 130 -1.69 -8.73 -4.84
C ASP A 130 -0.26 -8.21 -5.06
N LEU A 131 -0.08 -6.90 -5.12
CA LEU A 131 1.22 -6.25 -5.30
C LEU A 131 1.42 -5.13 -4.28
N VAL A 132 2.67 -4.91 -3.90
CA VAL A 132 3.08 -3.80 -3.03
C VAL A 132 4.17 -2.99 -3.75
N THR A 133 4.09 -1.68 -3.64
CA THR A 133 5.16 -0.75 -4.04
C THR A 133 5.43 0.25 -2.94
N ILE A 134 6.59 0.91 -2.95
CA ILE A 134 6.94 1.91 -1.95
C ILE A 134 6.79 3.30 -2.56
N LYS A 135 6.11 4.18 -1.84
CA LYS A 135 6.01 5.59 -2.15
C LYS A 135 7.07 6.35 -1.36
N GLU A 136 8.09 6.79 -2.07
CA GLU A 136 9.22 7.51 -1.48
C GLU A 136 8.90 8.99 -1.20
N ALA A 137 9.74 9.64 -0.39
CA ALA A 137 9.54 11.03 0.04
C ALA A 137 9.51 12.04 -1.11
N GLN A 138 10.24 11.76 -2.19
CA GLN A 138 10.26 12.60 -3.39
C GLN A 138 9.00 12.45 -4.26
N HIS A 139 8.19 11.43 -4.04
CA HIS A 139 6.95 11.23 -4.81
C HIS A 139 5.84 12.14 -4.30
N GLY A 140 5.26 12.90 -5.21
CA GLY A 140 3.99 13.59 -4.97
C GLY A 140 2.85 12.62 -4.71
N LEU A 141 1.75 13.14 -4.19
CA LEU A 141 0.57 12.31 -3.88
C LEU A 141 0.02 11.59 -5.12
N GLY A 142 0.08 12.24 -6.28
CA GLY A 142 -0.44 11.74 -7.55
C GLY A 142 0.54 10.92 -8.39
N ASP A 143 1.84 10.91 -8.07
CA ASP A 143 2.86 10.33 -8.97
C ASP A 143 2.66 8.83 -9.20
N ILE A 144 2.39 8.08 -8.13
CA ILE A 144 2.09 6.64 -8.25
C ILE A 144 0.76 6.40 -8.96
N ILE A 145 -0.24 7.29 -8.78
CA ILE A 145 -1.52 7.19 -9.47
C ILE A 145 -1.32 7.42 -10.97
N ALA A 146 -0.53 8.44 -11.35
CA ALA A 146 -0.21 8.75 -12.74
C ALA A 146 0.64 7.65 -13.41
N LEU A 147 1.51 6.98 -12.64
CA LEU A 147 2.33 5.86 -13.12
C LEU A 147 1.47 4.61 -13.37
N VAL A 148 0.66 4.22 -12.38
CA VAL A 148 -0.17 3.01 -12.39
C VAL A 148 -1.40 3.19 -13.29
N LYS A 149 -1.97 4.39 -13.33
CA LYS A 149 -3.24 4.69 -14.02
C LYS A 149 -4.32 3.65 -13.70
N PRO A 150 -4.67 3.45 -12.41
CA PRO A 150 -5.56 2.37 -12.01
C PRO A 150 -6.96 2.53 -12.61
N ASP A 151 -7.70 1.42 -12.77
CA ASP A 151 -9.11 1.47 -13.14
C ASP A 151 -9.95 2.01 -11.97
N VAL A 152 -9.53 1.70 -10.74
CA VAL A 152 -10.14 2.26 -9.53
C VAL A 152 -9.05 2.71 -8.55
N MET A 153 -9.09 3.97 -8.15
CA MET A 153 -8.31 4.49 -7.02
C MET A 153 -9.18 4.49 -5.77
N VAL A 154 -8.68 3.89 -4.68
CA VAL A 154 -9.42 3.81 -3.42
C VAL A 154 -8.72 4.63 -2.36
N PHE A 155 -9.46 5.58 -1.76
CA PHE A 155 -9.02 6.37 -0.60
C PHE A 155 -9.84 6.01 0.64
N SER A 156 -9.25 6.21 1.81
CA SER A 156 -10.00 6.16 3.07
C SER A 156 -10.44 7.57 3.48
N SER A 157 -11.70 7.75 3.85
CA SER A 157 -12.20 9.03 4.37
C SER A 157 -11.58 9.42 5.72
N SER A 158 -10.91 8.48 6.42
CA SER A 158 -10.14 8.78 7.63
C SER A 158 -8.76 9.37 7.34
N THR A 159 -8.35 9.38 6.07
CA THR A 159 -7.07 9.95 5.66
C THR A 159 -7.27 11.46 5.45
N THR A 160 -6.60 12.27 6.25
CA THR A 160 -6.62 13.75 6.13
C THR A 160 -5.77 14.26 4.95
N ASP A 161 -5.13 13.35 4.24
CA ASP A 161 -4.11 13.65 3.22
C ASP A 161 -4.69 13.96 1.83
N VAL A 162 -5.99 13.70 1.64
CA VAL A 162 -6.69 13.97 0.37
C VAL A 162 -8.06 14.53 0.70
N THR A 163 -8.27 15.79 0.37
CA THR A 163 -9.60 16.38 0.39
C THR A 163 -10.44 15.85 -0.78
N PRO A 164 -11.78 15.88 -0.72
CA PRO A 164 -12.63 15.49 -1.85
C PRO A 164 -12.34 16.26 -3.15
N ASP A 165 -11.89 17.51 -3.04
CA ASP A 165 -11.57 18.34 -4.21
C ASP A 165 -10.19 17.95 -4.80
N GLU A 166 -9.21 17.62 -3.96
CA GLU A 166 -7.94 17.06 -4.44
C GLU A 166 -8.14 15.68 -5.08
N ALA A 167 -9.03 14.85 -4.53
CA ALA A 167 -9.36 13.56 -5.12
C ALA A 167 -9.87 13.69 -6.55
N LYS A 168 -10.73 14.69 -6.84
CA LYS A 168 -11.19 14.98 -8.21
C LYS A 168 -10.04 15.30 -9.17
N GLY A 169 -8.97 15.94 -8.69
CA GLY A 169 -7.79 16.22 -9.49
C GLY A 169 -7.09 14.97 -10.02
N TYR A 170 -7.28 13.83 -9.37
CA TYR A 170 -6.70 12.56 -9.79
C TYR A 170 -7.56 11.75 -10.77
N GLU A 171 -8.82 12.15 -11.02
CA GLU A 171 -9.70 11.50 -12.00
C GLU A 171 -9.09 11.47 -13.41
N GLN A 172 -8.24 12.44 -13.74
CA GLN A 172 -7.50 12.44 -15.01
C GLN A 172 -6.52 11.27 -15.17
N TYR A 173 -6.12 10.61 -14.07
CA TYR A 173 -5.14 9.51 -14.07
C TYR A 173 -5.77 8.14 -13.81
N CYS A 174 -7.03 8.07 -13.40
CA CYS A 174 -7.70 6.81 -13.06
C CYS A 174 -9.12 6.76 -13.65
N GLY A 175 -9.66 5.54 -13.79
CA GLY A 175 -11.01 5.35 -14.33
C GLY A 175 -12.10 5.80 -13.36
N LYS A 176 -11.91 5.54 -12.06
CA LYS A 176 -12.87 5.86 -10.99
C LYS A 176 -12.15 6.11 -9.67
N ILE A 177 -12.72 6.99 -8.84
CA ILE A 177 -12.29 7.18 -7.45
C ILE A 177 -13.38 6.67 -6.51
N GLU A 178 -12.99 5.86 -5.53
CA GLU A 178 -13.82 5.40 -4.43
C GLU A 178 -13.29 5.92 -3.11
N ILE A 179 -14.13 6.51 -2.28
CA ILE A 179 -13.79 6.96 -0.93
C ILE A 179 -14.53 6.07 0.07
N LEU A 180 -13.77 5.24 0.80
CA LEU A 180 -14.34 4.32 1.78
C LEU A 180 -14.36 4.93 3.18
N PRO A 181 -15.46 4.75 3.93
CA PRO A 181 -15.48 5.07 5.35
C PRO A 181 -14.51 4.16 6.11
N PRO A 182 -14.11 4.52 7.34
CA PRO A 182 -13.32 3.65 8.20
C PRO A 182 -13.99 2.28 8.35
N GLN A 183 -13.23 1.20 8.10
CA GLN A 183 -13.75 -0.18 8.15
C GLN A 183 -13.57 -0.84 9.53
N GLY A 184 -12.95 -0.14 10.49
CA GLY A 184 -12.72 -0.65 11.85
C GLY A 184 -13.14 0.36 12.91
N THR A 185 -13.49 -0.14 14.09
CA THR A 185 -13.90 0.66 15.25
C THR A 185 -12.73 1.34 15.96
N THR A 186 -11.49 0.87 15.72
CA THR A 186 -10.28 1.39 16.36
C THR A 186 -9.24 1.78 15.32
N SER A 187 -8.53 2.91 15.55
CA SER A 187 -7.40 3.33 14.75
C SER A 187 -6.06 3.04 15.45
N THR A 188 -4.98 2.97 14.69
CA THR A 188 -3.60 2.89 15.23
C THR A 188 -3.36 3.99 16.29
N THR A 189 -3.77 5.21 16.01
CA THR A 189 -3.63 6.35 16.93
C THR A 189 -4.39 6.13 18.25
N ALA A 190 -5.61 5.59 18.19
CA ALA A 190 -6.39 5.27 19.37
C ALA A 190 -5.72 4.15 20.20
N ARG A 191 -5.19 3.11 19.57
CA ARG A 191 -4.48 2.03 20.25
C ARG A 191 -3.21 2.51 20.95
N VAL A 192 -2.39 3.31 20.26
CA VAL A 192 -1.17 3.89 20.85
C VAL A 192 -1.52 4.80 22.02
N ARG A 193 -2.55 5.64 21.87
CA ARG A 193 -3.01 6.51 22.95
C ARG A 193 -3.45 5.72 24.20
N ASN A 194 -4.21 4.64 24.02
CA ASN A 194 -4.67 3.81 25.14
C ASN A 194 -3.49 3.15 25.86
N LEU A 195 -2.53 2.57 25.12
CA LEU A 195 -1.32 1.98 25.71
C LEU A 195 -0.49 3.03 26.47
N THR A 196 -0.42 4.26 25.97
CA THR A 196 0.29 5.35 26.65
C THR A 196 -0.41 5.75 27.96
N ILE A 197 -1.75 5.81 27.97
CA ILE A 197 -2.55 6.13 29.16
C ILE A 197 -2.39 5.01 30.19
N GLU A 198 -2.57 3.74 29.82
CA GLU A 198 -2.40 2.59 30.71
C GLU A 198 -1.00 2.53 31.32
N GLY A 199 0.05 2.81 30.53
CA GLY A 199 1.43 2.88 31.00
C GLY A 199 1.64 4.03 32.01
N ALA A 200 1.05 5.21 31.76
CA ALA A 200 1.12 6.35 32.65
C ALA A 200 0.38 6.11 33.98
N GLU A 201 -0.79 5.47 33.94
CA GLU A 201 -1.57 5.08 35.13
C GLU A 201 -0.79 4.08 35.99
N THR A 202 -0.17 3.06 35.37
CA THR A 202 0.66 2.08 36.08
C THR A 202 1.84 2.75 36.76
N LEU A 203 2.57 3.63 36.06
CA LEU A 203 3.71 4.36 36.61
C LEU A 203 3.27 5.28 37.77
N ALA A 204 2.15 5.98 37.62
CA ALA A 204 1.62 6.85 38.67
C ALA A 204 1.28 6.06 39.97
N LYS A 205 0.74 4.85 39.83
CA LYS A 205 0.47 3.94 40.95
C LYS A 205 1.75 3.50 41.64
N GLU A 206 2.75 3.04 40.87
CA GLU A 206 4.06 2.60 41.40
C GLU A 206 4.78 3.74 42.16
N VAL A 207 4.78 4.95 41.60
CA VAL A 207 5.34 6.15 42.25
C VAL A 207 4.60 6.47 43.54
N SER A 208 3.27 6.41 43.54
CA SER A 208 2.46 6.66 44.75
C SER A 208 2.76 5.64 45.87
N GLU A 209 2.92 4.35 45.50
CA GLU A 209 3.28 3.31 46.48
C GLU A 209 4.68 3.53 47.05
N LEU A 210 5.66 3.95 46.24
CA LEU A 210 7.02 4.26 46.69
C LEU A 210 7.02 5.46 47.66
N ILE A 211 6.30 6.52 47.32
CA ILE A 211 6.17 7.70 48.22
C ILE A 211 5.54 7.31 49.56
N THR A 212 4.50 6.49 49.52
CA THR A 212 3.82 6.03 50.74
C THR A 212 4.78 5.23 51.65
N LYS A 213 5.50 4.26 51.07
CA LYS A 213 6.52 3.49 51.79
C LYS A 213 7.62 4.36 52.40
N PHE A 214 8.09 5.36 51.67
CA PHE A 214 9.12 6.30 52.15
C PHE A 214 8.59 7.15 53.34
N LEU A 215 7.38 7.67 53.23
CA LEU A 215 6.75 8.44 54.32
C LEU A 215 6.54 7.59 55.57
N ASP A 216 6.15 6.32 55.43
CA ASP A 216 5.97 5.42 56.56
C ASP A 216 7.30 5.08 57.26
N GLN A 217 8.42 4.96 56.48
CA GLN A 217 9.77 4.79 57.04
C GLN A 217 10.21 6.02 57.87
N ILE A 218 9.93 7.23 57.37
CA ILE A 218 10.25 8.47 58.11
C ILE A 218 9.43 8.59 59.43
N LYS A 219 8.16 8.18 59.42
CA LYS A 219 7.33 8.22 60.61
C LYS A 219 7.70 7.18 61.67
N ALA A 220 8.37 6.11 61.25
CA ALA A 220 8.80 5.02 62.11
C ALA A 220 10.20 5.24 62.73
N SER A 221 10.93 6.22 62.22
CA SER A 221 12.24 6.67 62.76
C SER A 221 12.11 7.84 63.70
#